data_986c1f2c4d14f48ee3456c2b3a2775fb
#
_entry.id   986c1f2c4d14f48ee3456c2b3a2775fb
#
_cell.length_a   1.000
_cell.length_b   1.000
_cell.length_c   1.000
_cell.angle_alpha   90.00
_cell.angle_beta   90.00
_cell.angle_gamma   90.00
#
_symmetry.space_group_name_H-M   'P 1'
#
loop_
_entity.id
_entity.type
_entity.pdbx_description
1 polymer ?
#
loop_
_entity_poly.entity_id
_entity_poly.type
_entity_poly.pdbx_seq_one_letter_code
_entity_poly.pdbx_strand_id
1 'polypeptide(L)'
;MYGFSVYLNEAIDRDHIDRMVAAGFTGIFTSIHIPEDDSTAYLDRMQDLGTIAKAYDLSLVVDISGTSLHKIGGSFEDIRPVIDLGVTGLRIDYGIGFDMVARLSREIHIALNASTLTEQDLEQLHYYQADLNQITAWHNYYPRPETGLDMDTFKRHNRWLKSTGLRTMAFVPGDDKMRGPIHAGLPTVEAHRSMHPLAGTLDLITNGNIDDIYIGDPTISREVLFQFKEYIEKNRICLRMESARDAVAERVEWILGDHTNRQDAAALVIRSQESRRQLRSNDPIKAVNTDARQFGAITVDNEGYGRYQGEVQICKVDLPQDEKVNVVGQVVQTDKSLIPYIGPGQTFRLLQK
;
A
#
# COMPACT_ATOMS: atom_id res chain seq x y z
N MET A 1 7.05 -5.93 4.32
CA MET A 1 6.84 -6.66 3.05
C MET A 1 5.66 -6.06 2.31
N TYR A 2 5.66 -6.12 0.97
CA TYR A 2 4.50 -5.73 0.14
C TYR A 2 3.97 -6.95 -0.58
N GLY A 3 2.65 -7.16 -0.51
CA GLY A 3 1.99 -8.30 -1.13
C GLY A 3 0.74 -7.88 -1.90
N PHE A 4 0.16 -8.82 -2.61
CA PHE A 4 -1.06 -8.63 -3.38
C PHE A 4 -1.91 -9.88 -3.36
N SER A 5 -3.20 -9.73 -3.67
CA SER A 5 -4.15 -10.83 -3.67
C SER A 5 -4.28 -11.45 -5.06
N VAL A 6 -4.34 -12.78 -5.12
CA VAL A 6 -4.68 -13.56 -6.30
C VAL A 6 -5.83 -14.49 -5.93
N TYR A 7 -6.96 -14.37 -6.62
CA TYR A 7 -8.16 -15.15 -6.33
C TYR A 7 -8.34 -16.30 -7.32
N LEU A 8 -8.71 -17.47 -6.80
CA LEU A 8 -8.79 -18.73 -7.56
C LEU A 8 -10.13 -18.95 -8.29
N ASN A 9 -11.05 -17.98 -8.24
CA ASN A 9 -12.32 -18.05 -8.97
C ASN A 9 -12.17 -17.86 -10.49
N GLU A 10 -11.03 -17.31 -10.94
CA GLU A 10 -10.68 -17.09 -12.35
C GLU A 10 -9.33 -17.74 -12.69
N ALA A 11 -8.98 -17.81 -13.97
CA ALA A 11 -7.65 -18.23 -14.41
C ALA A 11 -6.58 -17.27 -13.88
N ILE A 12 -5.40 -17.81 -13.55
CA ILE A 12 -4.28 -17.02 -13.01
C ILE A 12 -3.74 -16.08 -14.09
N ASP A 13 -3.81 -14.78 -13.85
CA ASP A 13 -3.20 -13.74 -14.69
C ASP A 13 -1.70 -13.65 -14.40
N ARG A 14 -0.91 -14.43 -15.16
CA ARG A 14 0.54 -14.47 -15.01
C ARG A 14 1.18 -13.11 -15.32
N ASP A 15 0.70 -12.42 -16.34
CA ASP A 15 1.24 -11.11 -16.73
C ASP A 15 1.05 -10.06 -15.61
N HIS A 16 -0.06 -10.15 -14.86
CA HIS A 16 -0.26 -9.30 -13.68
C HIS A 16 0.75 -9.64 -12.59
N ILE A 17 0.93 -10.92 -12.27
CA ILE A 17 1.91 -11.36 -11.26
C ILE A 17 3.32 -10.90 -11.64
N ASP A 18 3.73 -11.09 -12.90
CA ASP A 18 5.04 -10.67 -13.41
C ASP A 18 5.27 -9.16 -13.20
N ARG A 19 4.25 -8.33 -13.47
CA ARG A 19 4.31 -6.88 -13.23
C ARG A 19 4.42 -6.54 -11.75
N MET A 20 3.67 -7.22 -10.87
CA MET A 20 3.73 -7.00 -9.42
C MET A 20 5.12 -7.34 -8.88
N VAL A 21 5.68 -8.48 -9.28
CA VAL A 21 7.05 -8.90 -8.92
C VAL A 21 8.07 -7.88 -9.41
N ALA A 22 7.96 -7.43 -10.65
CA ALA A 22 8.84 -6.40 -11.24
C ALA A 22 8.73 -5.03 -10.55
N ALA A 23 7.67 -4.80 -9.80
CA ALA A 23 7.49 -3.60 -8.97
C ALA A 23 7.96 -3.79 -7.52
N GLY A 24 8.50 -4.97 -7.15
CA GLY A 24 9.07 -5.25 -5.84
C GLY A 24 8.10 -5.87 -4.82
N PHE A 25 6.95 -6.36 -5.27
CA PHE A 25 6.06 -7.14 -4.41
C PHE A 25 6.62 -8.56 -4.22
N THR A 26 6.54 -9.07 -2.98
CA THR A 26 7.19 -10.33 -2.59
C THR A 26 6.25 -11.32 -1.90
N GLY A 27 4.97 -11.00 -1.79
CA GLY A 27 3.99 -11.89 -1.18
C GLY A 27 2.68 -11.97 -1.95
N ILE A 28 2.08 -13.17 -1.96
CA ILE A 28 0.75 -13.44 -2.50
C ILE A 28 -0.17 -13.87 -1.36
N PHE A 29 -1.37 -13.33 -1.34
CA PHE A 29 -2.48 -13.79 -0.54
C PHE A 29 -3.53 -14.43 -1.45
N THR A 30 -4.08 -15.57 -1.05
CA THR A 30 -5.25 -16.17 -1.70
C THR A 30 -6.20 -16.77 -0.66
N SER A 31 -7.45 -17.04 -1.03
CA SER A 31 -8.44 -17.65 -0.15
C SER A 31 -9.14 -18.82 -0.84
N ILE A 32 -9.34 -19.91 -0.13
CA ILE A 32 -10.01 -21.13 -0.61
C ILE A 32 -11.34 -21.43 0.08
N HIS A 33 -11.82 -20.55 0.95
CA HIS A 33 -13.07 -20.78 1.68
C HIS A 33 -14.19 -19.81 1.30
N ILE A 34 -14.06 -19.09 0.20
CA ILE A 34 -15.07 -18.14 -0.24
C ILE A 34 -16.28 -18.89 -0.77
N PRO A 35 -17.50 -18.70 -0.18
CA PRO A 35 -18.68 -19.50 -0.52
C PRO A 35 -19.19 -19.29 -1.95
N GLU A 36 -18.95 -18.09 -2.52
CA GLU A 36 -19.44 -17.71 -3.86
C GLU A 36 -18.55 -18.23 -4.99
N ASP A 37 -17.38 -18.79 -4.68
CA ASP A 37 -16.42 -19.24 -5.69
C ASP A 37 -16.67 -20.68 -6.12
N ASP A 38 -16.51 -20.97 -7.42
CA ASP A 38 -16.49 -22.34 -7.95
C ASP A 38 -15.19 -23.05 -7.54
N SER A 39 -15.31 -24.03 -6.65
CA SER A 39 -14.18 -24.78 -6.11
C SER A 39 -13.69 -25.92 -7.01
N THR A 40 -14.32 -26.20 -8.16
CA THR A 40 -13.99 -27.36 -9.01
C THR A 40 -12.59 -27.26 -9.63
N ALA A 41 -12.09 -26.05 -9.88
CA ALA A 41 -10.77 -25.79 -10.45
C ALA A 41 -9.74 -25.28 -9.43
N TYR A 42 -10.04 -25.32 -8.13
CA TYR A 42 -9.15 -24.76 -7.09
C TYR A 42 -7.80 -25.46 -7.03
N LEU A 43 -7.79 -26.78 -7.10
CA LEU A 43 -6.53 -27.54 -7.00
C LEU A 43 -5.60 -27.22 -8.18
N ASP A 44 -6.10 -27.22 -9.41
CA ASP A 44 -5.30 -26.93 -10.61
C ASP A 44 -4.75 -25.49 -10.56
N ARG A 45 -5.61 -24.52 -10.24
CA ARG A 45 -5.21 -23.11 -10.10
C ARG A 45 -4.24 -22.88 -8.96
N MET A 46 -4.37 -23.62 -7.86
CA MET A 46 -3.40 -23.55 -6.76
C MET A 46 -2.05 -24.14 -7.16
N GLN A 47 -2.02 -25.21 -7.95
CA GLN A 47 -0.78 -25.79 -8.50
C GLN A 47 -0.07 -24.78 -9.41
N ASP A 48 -0.83 -24.11 -10.29
CA ASP A 48 -0.30 -23.05 -11.15
C ASP A 48 0.26 -21.89 -10.33
N LEU A 49 -0.52 -21.39 -9.37
CA LEU A 49 -0.10 -20.27 -8.50
C LEU A 49 1.12 -20.63 -7.66
N GLY A 50 1.15 -21.83 -7.08
CA GLY A 50 2.28 -22.32 -6.29
C GLY A 50 3.54 -22.50 -7.13
N THR A 51 3.41 -22.95 -8.39
CA THR A 51 4.52 -23.03 -9.33
C THR A 51 5.11 -21.66 -9.62
N ILE A 52 4.25 -20.66 -9.82
CA ILE A 52 4.69 -19.26 -10.04
C ILE A 52 5.34 -18.72 -8.76
N ALA A 53 4.72 -18.92 -7.60
CA ALA A 53 5.27 -18.46 -6.33
C ALA A 53 6.68 -19.01 -6.06
N LYS A 54 6.89 -20.30 -6.30
CA LYS A 54 8.23 -20.92 -6.20
C LYS A 54 9.24 -20.33 -7.20
N ALA A 55 8.82 -20.09 -8.44
CA ALA A 55 9.71 -19.58 -9.47
C ALA A 55 10.22 -18.16 -9.16
N TYR A 56 9.44 -17.35 -8.45
CA TYR A 56 9.78 -15.98 -8.06
C TYR A 56 10.21 -15.84 -6.59
N ASP A 57 10.29 -16.93 -5.84
CA ASP A 57 10.56 -16.92 -4.38
C ASP A 57 9.58 -16.03 -3.61
N LEU A 58 8.28 -16.13 -3.93
CA LEU A 58 7.23 -15.36 -3.28
C LEU A 58 6.68 -16.10 -2.06
N SER A 59 6.39 -15.35 -1.00
CA SER A 59 5.55 -15.84 0.07
C SER A 59 4.13 -16.08 -0.47
N LEU A 60 3.58 -17.28 -0.30
CA LEU A 60 2.21 -17.63 -0.67
C LEU A 60 1.43 -18.00 0.59
N VAL A 61 0.56 -17.09 1.04
CA VAL A 61 -0.30 -17.30 2.22
C VAL A 61 -1.71 -17.61 1.76
N VAL A 62 -2.23 -18.73 2.22
CA VAL A 62 -3.58 -19.22 1.89
C VAL A 62 -4.50 -19.04 3.09
N ASP A 63 -5.62 -18.34 2.86
CA ASP A 63 -6.67 -18.15 3.85
C ASP A 63 -7.57 -19.38 3.88
N ILE A 64 -7.68 -19.98 5.07
CA ILE A 64 -8.34 -21.27 5.31
C ILE A 64 -9.35 -21.18 6.46
N SER A 65 -10.35 -22.04 6.41
CA SER A 65 -11.23 -22.38 7.54
C SER A 65 -11.11 -23.86 7.89
N GLY A 66 -11.68 -24.26 9.01
CA GLY A 66 -11.51 -25.60 9.59
C GLY A 66 -11.73 -26.80 8.66
N THR A 67 -12.37 -26.62 7.50
CA THR A 67 -12.67 -27.70 6.55
C THR A 67 -12.12 -27.48 5.14
N SER A 68 -11.38 -26.41 4.89
CA SER A 68 -11.06 -26.02 3.52
C SER A 68 -9.77 -26.65 2.94
N LEU A 69 -8.83 -27.13 3.77
CA LEU A 69 -7.55 -27.68 3.28
C LEU A 69 -7.72 -28.89 2.35
N HIS A 70 -8.77 -29.70 2.51
CA HIS A 70 -9.00 -30.85 1.64
C HIS A 70 -9.25 -30.46 0.17
N LYS A 71 -9.72 -29.21 -0.09
CA LYS A 71 -9.93 -28.69 -1.46
C LYS A 71 -8.63 -28.60 -2.25
N ILE A 72 -7.49 -28.53 -1.56
CA ILE A 72 -6.15 -28.45 -2.15
C ILE A 72 -5.28 -29.64 -1.77
N GLY A 73 -5.90 -30.76 -1.38
CA GLY A 73 -5.24 -32.04 -1.15
C GLY A 73 -4.52 -32.21 0.19
N GLY A 74 -4.68 -31.28 1.13
CA GLY A 74 -4.07 -31.32 2.45
C GLY A 74 -5.05 -31.59 3.58
N SER A 75 -4.52 -31.83 4.78
CA SER A 75 -5.27 -31.88 6.03
C SER A 75 -4.45 -31.24 7.15
N PHE A 76 -5.10 -31.00 8.29
CA PHE A 76 -4.37 -30.51 9.47
C PHE A 76 -3.44 -31.56 10.07
N GLU A 77 -3.68 -32.85 9.85
CA GLU A 77 -2.83 -33.95 10.28
C GLU A 77 -1.58 -34.10 9.39
N ASP A 78 -1.69 -33.80 8.11
CA ASP A 78 -0.57 -33.80 7.15
C ASP A 78 -0.62 -32.57 6.23
N ILE A 79 0.20 -31.59 6.55
CA ILE A 79 0.30 -30.32 5.82
C ILE A 79 1.30 -30.38 4.64
N ARG A 80 2.11 -31.44 4.54
CA ARG A 80 3.15 -31.58 3.51
C ARG A 80 2.61 -31.41 2.08
N PRO A 81 1.46 -32.00 1.69
CA PRO A 81 0.92 -31.79 0.35
C PRO A 81 0.67 -30.30 0.03
N VAL A 82 0.28 -29.50 1.02
CA VAL A 82 0.05 -28.06 0.87
C VAL A 82 1.38 -27.30 0.71
N ILE A 83 2.39 -27.66 1.50
CA ILE A 83 3.75 -27.11 1.37
C ILE A 83 4.33 -27.48 0.00
N ASP A 84 4.12 -28.71 -0.45
CA ASP A 84 4.58 -29.21 -1.76
C ASP A 84 3.92 -28.46 -2.94
N LEU A 85 2.73 -27.93 -2.78
CA LEU A 85 2.11 -27.01 -3.74
C LEU A 85 2.82 -25.64 -3.82
N GLY A 86 3.65 -25.28 -2.84
CA GLY A 86 4.35 -23.99 -2.78
C GLY A 86 3.73 -23.00 -1.79
N VAL A 87 2.77 -23.43 -0.98
CA VAL A 87 2.22 -22.61 0.10
C VAL A 87 3.28 -22.44 1.18
N THR A 88 3.53 -21.21 1.58
CA THR A 88 4.52 -20.86 2.61
C THR A 88 3.86 -20.46 3.93
N GLY A 89 2.56 -20.18 3.93
CA GLY A 89 1.83 -19.80 5.14
C GLY A 89 0.34 -20.07 5.04
N LEU A 90 -0.29 -20.27 6.19
CA LEU A 90 -1.73 -20.43 6.35
C LEU A 90 -2.29 -19.28 7.18
N ARG A 91 -3.30 -18.59 6.65
CA ARG A 91 -4.11 -17.69 7.47
C ARG A 91 -5.29 -18.45 8.03
N ILE A 92 -5.37 -18.49 9.36
CA ILE A 92 -6.41 -19.17 10.10
C ILE A 92 -7.43 -18.15 10.59
N ASP A 93 -8.66 -18.22 10.06
CA ASP A 93 -9.71 -17.29 10.44
C ASP A 93 -10.47 -17.78 11.68
N TYR A 94 -10.94 -19.05 11.70
CA TYR A 94 -11.68 -19.64 12.81
C TYR A 94 -11.71 -21.18 12.77
N GLY A 95 -12.15 -21.79 13.89
CA GLY A 95 -12.48 -23.22 13.95
C GLY A 95 -11.30 -24.17 14.07
N ILE A 96 -10.11 -23.66 14.44
CA ILE A 96 -8.91 -24.48 14.67
C ILE A 96 -8.41 -24.22 16.10
N GLY A 97 -8.17 -25.25 16.87
CA GLY A 97 -7.69 -25.16 18.26
C GLY A 97 -6.22 -24.69 18.33
N PHE A 98 -5.86 -24.02 19.42
CA PHE A 98 -4.50 -23.52 19.62
C PHE A 98 -3.43 -24.61 19.76
N ASP A 99 -3.79 -25.83 20.16
CA ASP A 99 -2.94 -27.00 20.11
C ASP A 99 -2.51 -27.34 18.68
N MET A 100 -3.46 -27.27 17.74
CA MET A 100 -3.20 -27.47 16.31
C MET A 100 -2.41 -26.31 15.72
N VAL A 101 -2.77 -25.07 16.04
CA VAL A 101 -2.02 -23.86 15.63
C VAL A 101 -0.56 -23.98 16.07
N ALA A 102 -0.32 -24.34 17.33
CA ALA A 102 1.02 -24.52 17.87
C ALA A 102 1.81 -25.63 17.17
N ARG A 103 1.15 -26.73 16.80
CA ARG A 103 1.77 -27.78 16.01
C ARG A 103 2.16 -27.29 14.62
N LEU A 104 1.22 -26.68 13.91
CA LEU A 104 1.42 -26.20 12.55
C LEU A 104 2.48 -25.08 12.49
N SER A 105 2.59 -24.23 13.52
CA SER A 105 3.60 -23.18 13.56
C SER A 105 5.06 -23.69 13.53
N ARG A 106 5.29 -24.97 13.80
CA ARG A 106 6.60 -25.62 13.71
C ARG A 106 6.92 -26.13 12.30
N GLU A 107 5.94 -26.16 11.42
CA GLU A 107 6.05 -26.72 10.07
C GLU A 107 5.86 -25.65 8.98
N ILE A 108 5.00 -24.66 9.23
CA ILE A 108 4.64 -23.62 8.26
C ILE A 108 4.32 -22.29 8.97
N HIS A 109 4.47 -21.17 8.27
CA HIS A 109 4.07 -19.87 8.79
C HIS A 109 2.56 -19.81 9.05
N ILE A 110 2.14 -19.23 10.20
CA ILE A 110 0.74 -19.06 10.58
C ILE A 110 0.40 -17.60 10.75
N ALA A 111 -0.63 -17.15 10.05
CA ALA A 111 -1.24 -15.84 10.22
C ALA A 111 -2.56 -15.99 10.99
N LEU A 112 -2.65 -15.38 12.17
CA LEU A 112 -3.86 -15.38 12.99
C LEU A 112 -4.68 -14.12 12.74
N ASN A 113 -5.99 -14.19 12.93
CA ASN A 113 -6.87 -13.04 12.78
C ASN A 113 -6.58 -11.99 13.87
N ALA A 114 -5.91 -10.91 13.48
CA ALA A 114 -5.53 -9.81 14.38
C ALA A 114 -6.72 -9.22 15.13
N SER A 115 -7.91 -9.14 14.49
CA SER A 115 -9.08 -8.46 15.07
C SER A 115 -9.73 -9.23 16.22
N THR A 116 -9.46 -10.54 16.32
CA THR A 116 -10.06 -11.42 17.34
C THR A 116 -9.07 -11.96 18.35
N LEU A 117 -7.76 -11.79 18.11
CA LEU A 117 -6.71 -12.28 18.99
C LEU A 117 -6.75 -11.58 20.36
N THR A 118 -6.63 -12.34 21.44
CA THR A 118 -6.68 -11.87 22.83
C THR A 118 -5.42 -12.29 23.62
N GLU A 119 -5.23 -11.73 24.82
CA GLU A 119 -4.16 -12.17 25.74
C GLU A 119 -4.31 -13.66 26.10
N GLN A 120 -5.54 -14.13 26.33
CA GLN A 120 -5.80 -15.53 26.62
C GLN A 120 -5.39 -16.46 25.47
N ASP A 121 -5.57 -16.02 24.23
CA ASP A 121 -5.14 -16.79 23.06
C ASP A 121 -3.61 -16.91 22.99
N LEU A 122 -2.89 -15.84 23.35
CA LEU A 122 -1.43 -15.87 23.44
C LEU A 122 -0.95 -16.80 24.57
N GLU A 123 -1.63 -16.81 25.72
CA GLU A 123 -1.35 -17.76 26.79
C GLU A 123 -1.53 -19.21 26.33
N GLN A 124 -2.57 -19.50 25.53
CA GLN A 124 -2.78 -20.83 24.94
C GLN A 124 -1.65 -21.20 23.97
N LEU A 125 -1.22 -20.28 23.11
CA LEU A 125 -0.10 -20.51 22.20
C LEU A 125 1.20 -20.83 22.96
N HIS A 126 1.47 -20.10 24.04
CA HIS A 126 2.60 -20.39 24.92
C HIS A 126 2.47 -21.75 25.62
N TYR A 127 1.28 -22.06 26.15
CA TYR A 127 1.01 -23.34 26.82
C TYR A 127 1.26 -24.54 25.89
N TYR A 128 0.83 -24.45 24.62
CA TYR A 128 1.07 -25.50 23.62
C TYR A 128 2.43 -25.40 22.92
N GLN A 129 3.32 -24.49 23.37
CA GLN A 129 4.67 -24.31 22.85
C GLN A 129 4.72 -24.00 21.35
N ALA A 130 3.87 -23.06 20.91
CA ALA A 130 3.89 -22.59 19.54
C ALA A 130 5.24 -21.90 19.22
N ASP A 131 5.70 -22.02 17.97
CA ASP A 131 6.83 -21.19 17.48
C ASP A 131 6.30 -19.80 17.10
N LEU A 132 6.41 -18.86 18.05
CA LEU A 132 5.93 -17.49 17.86
C LEU A 132 6.69 -16.72 16.76
N ASN A 133 7.89 -17.16 16.36
CA ASN A 133 8.59 -16.56 15.23
C ASN A 133 7.92 -16.88 13.88
N GLN A 134 7.12 -17.94 13.86
CA GLN A 134 6.32 -18.35 12.70
C GLN A 134 4.87 -17.87 12.79
N ILE A 135 4.53 -17.03 13.77
CA ILE A 135 3.17 -16.50 13.93
C ILE A 135 3.14 -15.01 13.68
N THR A 136 2.17 -14.58 12.88
CA THR A 136 1.88 -13.16 12.62
C THR A 136 0.40 -12.85 12.84
N ALA A 137 0.07 -11.60 13.06
CA ALA A 137 -1.30 -11.14 13.24
C ALA A 137 -1.77 -10.39 11.97
N TRP A 138 -2.73 -10.95 11.27
CA TRP A 138 -3.25 -10.43 10.01
C TRP A 138 -4.66 -9.87 10.20
N HIS A 139 -4.85 -8.58 9.92
CA HIS A 139 -6.18 -7.98 9.88
C HIS A 139 -6.99 -8.50 8.69
N ASN A 140 -8.33 -8.46 8.85
CA ASN A 140 -9.25 -8.71 7.74
C ASN A 140 -9.29 -7.51 6.79
N TYR A 141 -9.71 -7.75 5.55
CA TYR A 141 -10.32 -6.73 4.72
C TYR A 141 -11.85 -6.75 4.89
N TYR A 142 -12.49 -5.61 4.62
CA TYR A 142 -13.92 -5.42 4.83
C TYR A 142 -14.61 -5.04 3.52
N PRO A 143 -15.23 -6.01 2.80
CA PRO A 143 -15.83 -5.77 1.47
C PRO A 143 -17.01 -4.80 1.52
N ARG A 144 -17.84 -4.91 2.58
CA ARG A 144 -19.02 -4.07 2.70
C ARG A 144 -18.61 -2.66 3.15
N PRO A 145 -18.97 -1.60 2.40
CA PRO A 145 -18.77 -0.21 2.84
C PRO A 145 -19.30 0.02 4.25
N GLU A 146 -18.64 0.93 4.97
CA GLU A 146 -18.97 1.33 6.35
C GLU A 146 -18.64 0.28 7.43
N THR A 147 -18.03 -0.87 7.06
CA THR A 147 -17.68 -1.92 8.03
C THR A 147 -16.19 -2.06 8.28
N GLY A 148 -15.35 -1.33 7.56
CA GLY A 148 -13.90 -1.28 7.81
C GLY A 148 -13.58 -0.72 9.19
N LEU A 149 -12.38 -0.99 9.69
CA LEU A 149 -11.97 -0.57 11.03
C LEU A 149 -11.81 0.96 11.14
N ASP A 150 -12.14 1.49 12.31
CA ASP A 150 -11.77 2.84 12.70
C ASP A 150 -10.25 2.93 12.96
N MET A 151 -9.61 3.98 12.45
CA MET A 151 -8.16 4.15 12.53
C MET A 151 -7.63 4.25 13.98
N ASP A 152 -8.32 4.93 14.88
CA ASP A 152 -7.84 5.10 16.25
C ASP A 152 -7.95 3.80 17.06
N THR A 153 -9.01 3.04 16.85
CA THR A 153 -9.19 1.70 17.42
C THR A 153 -8.14 0.74 16.85
N PHE A 154 -7.91 0.76 15.53
CA PHE A 154 -6.89 0.00 14.84
C PHE A 154 -5.49 0.28 15.40
N LYS A 155 -5.10 1.54 15.57
CA LYS A 155 -3.81 1.96 16.16
C LYS A 155 -3.62 1.44 17.59
N ARG A 156 -4.67 1.50 18.42
CA ARG A 156 -4.57 1.00 19.81
C ARG A 156 -4.35 -0.51 19.82
N HIS A 157 -5.07 -1.24 18.99
CA HIS A 157 -4.95 -2.68 18.90
C HIS A 157 -3.57 -3.11 18.37
N ASN A 158 -3.08 -2.44 17.33
CA ASN A 158 -1.74 -2.73 16.79
C ASN A 158 -0.62 -2.45 17.78
N ARG A 159 -0.72 -1.41 18.61
CA ARG A 159 0.26 -1.19 19.69
C ARG A 159 0.31 -2.36 20.66
N TRP A 160 -0.85 -2.95 21.00
CA TRP A 160 -0.90 -4.14 21.83
C TRP A 160 -0.27 -5.33 21.10
N LEU A 161 -0.66 -5.65 19.87
CA LEU A 161 -0.08 -6.73 19.08
C LEU A 161 1.45 -6.62 18.97
N LYS A 162 1.96 -5.43 18.70
CA LYS A 162 3.41 -5.17 18.64
C LYS A 162 4.09 -5.36 19.99
N SER A 163 3.43 -5.06 21.11
CA SER A 163 4.00 -5.28 22.45
C SER A 163 4.14 -6.76 22.80
N THR A 164 3.41 -7.64 22.12
CA THR A 164 3.52 -9.11 22.23
C THR A 164 4.64 -9.70 21.34
N GLY A 165 5.29 -8.88 20.52
CA GLY A 165 6.33 -9.30 19.58
C GLY A 165 5.81 -9.77 18.21
N LEU A 166 4.49 -9.81 18.00
CA LEU A 166 3.91 -10.24 16.74
C LEU A 166 4.09 -9.18 15.64
N ARG A 167 4.47 -9.63 14.44
CA ARG A 167 4.37 -8.82 13.23
C ARG A 167 2.91 -8.69 12.80
N THR A 168 2.57 -7.56 12.20
CA THR A 168 1.20 -7.24 11.81
C THR A 168 1.07 -7.02 10.32
N MET A 169 -0.05 -7.43 9.73
CA MET A 169 -0.39 -7.19 8.33
C MET A 169 -1.78 -6.56 8.20
N ALA A 170 -1.94 -5.68 7.20
CA ALA A 170 -3.22 -5.10 6.83
C ALA A 170 -3.37 -4.94 5.31
N PHE A 171 -4.62 -4.79 4.86
CA PHE A 171 -4.95 -4.62 3.45
C PHE A 171 -5.25 -3.16 3.10
N VAL A 172 -4.85 -2.77 1.89
CA VAL A 172 -5.33 -1.57 1.20
C VAL A 172 -6.15 -1.97 -0.03
N PRO A 173 -7.12 -1.17 -0.49
CA PRO A 173 -7.87 -1.46 -1.69
C PRO A 173 -6.99 -1.36 -2.94
N GLY A 174 -7.43 -1.97 -4.04
CA GLY A 174 -6.96 -1.66 -5.39
C GLY A 174 -7.60 -0.37 -5.92
N ASP A 175 -7.30 -0.04 -7.19
CA ASP A 175 -7.87 1.11 -7.89
C ASP A 175 -8.28 0.79 -9.34
N ASP A 176 -8.27 -0.49 -9.72
CA ASP A 176 -8.61 -0.98 -11.06
C ASP A 176 -9.74 -2.02 -10.97
N LYS A 177 -9.49 -3.31 -11.14
CA LYS A 177 -10.51 -4.35 -10.98
C LYS A 177 -10.80 -4.57 -9.49
N MET A 178 -11.98 -4.17 -9.05
CA MET A 178 -12.46 -4.42 -7.70
C MET A 178 -13.04 -5.82 -7.58
N ARG A 179 -12.84 -6.47 -6.45
CA ARG A 179 -13.38 -7.80 -6.20
C ARG A 179 -14.90 -7.80 -6.02
N GLY A 180 -15.57 -8.73 -6.73
CA GLY A 180 -16.99 -9.03 -6.51
C GLY A 180 -17.30 -9.74 -5.20
N PRO A 181 -18.58 -9.85 -4.83
CA PRO A 181 -19.76 -9.34 -5.58
C PRO A 181 -20.04 -7.85 -5.34
N ILE A 182 -19.39 -7.19 -4.37
CA ILE A 182 -19.74 -5.81 -3.95
C ILE A 182 -19.02 -4.76 -4.80
N HIS A 183 -17.78 -5.02 -5.27
CA HIS A 183 -16.96 -4.10 -6.07
C HIS A 183 -16.73 -2.72 -5.43
N ALA A 184 -16.52 -2.69 -4.11
CA ALA A 184 -16.36 -1.47 -3.33
C ALA A 184 -15.00 -1.34 -2.65
N GLY A 185 -14.01 -2.11 -3.10
CA GLY A 185 -12.66 -2.14 -2.50
C GLY A 185 -12.56 -3.01 -1.26
N LEU A 186 -11.35 -3.47 -0.97
CA LEU A 186 -11.06 -4.40 0.13
C LEU A 186 -10.04 -3.81 1.12
N PRO A 187 -10.35 -2.71 1.80
CA PRO A 187 -9.48 -2.14 2.83
C PRO A 187 -9.65 -2.83 4.18
N THR A 188 -8.62 -2.77 5.03
CA THR A 188 -8.74 -3.03 6.47
C THR A 188 -9.35 -1.84 7.21
N VAL A 189 -8.89 -0.63 6.93
CA VAL A 189 -9.36 0.61 7.56
C VAL A 189 -10.36 1.30 6.64
N GLU A 190 -11.53 1.69 7.17
CA GLU A 190 -12.61 2.27 6.35
C GLU A 190 -12.18 3.56 5.62
N ALA A 191 -11.38 4.40 6.26
CA ALA A 191 -10.89 5.64 5.66
C ALA A 191 -10.06 5.42 4.39
N HIS A 192 -9.53 4.21 4.18
CA HIS A 192 -8.73 3.89 2.99
C HIS A 192 -9.56 3.44 1.79
N ARG A 193 -10.86 3.17 1.94
CA ARG A 193 -11.72 2.55 0.91
C ARG A 193 -11.66 3.23 -0.46
N SER A 194 -11.61 4.54 -0.50
CA SER A 194 -11.48 5.33 -1.72
C SER A 194 -10.16 6.11 -1.81
N MET A 195 -9.22 5.80 -0.92
CA MET A 195 -7.90 6.43 -0.92
C MET A 195 -7.01 5.80 -1.98
N HIS A 196 -6.08 6.58 -2.52
CA HIS A 196 -5.02 6.05 -3.39
C HIS A 196 -4.29 4.89 -2.70
N PRO A 197 -4.11 3.71 -3.34
CA PRO A 197 -3.53 2.51 -2.69
C PRO A 197 -2.18 2.76 -2.01
N LEU A 198 -1.27 3.49 -2.66
CA LEU A 198 0.01 3.85 -2.05
C LEU A 198 -0.16 4.82 -0.86
N ALA A 199 -1.13 5.74 -0.91
CA ALA A 199 -1.38 6.64 0.23
C ALA A 199 -1.92 5.86 1.44
N GLY A 200 -2.86 4.92 1.23
CA GLY A 200 -3.32 4.01 2.28
C GLY A 200 -2.18 3.16 2.86
N THR A 201 -1.28 2.68 1.99
CA THR A 201 -0.06 1.96 2.39
C THR A 201 0.83 2.82 3.30
N LEU A 202 1.08 4.06 2.90
CA LEU A 202 1.90 5.00 3.68
C LEU A 202 1.25 5.34 5.02
N ASP A 203 -0.08 5.46 5.05
CA ASP A 203 -0.83 5.67 6.29
C ASP A 203 -0.73 4.48 7.24
N LEU A 204 -0.87 3.26 6.74
CA LEU A 204 -0.70 2.04 7.54
C LEU A 204 0.72 1.94 8.14
N ILE A 205 1.75 2.27 7.38
CA ILE A 205 3.15 2.27 7.85
C ILE A 205 3.35 3.36 8.91
N THR A 206 2.98 4.60 8.58
CA THR A 206 3.32 5.79 9.38
C THR A 206 2.47 5.90 10.63
N ASN A 207 1.17 5.67 10.49
CA ASN A 207 0.17 5.88 11.54
C ASN A 207 -0.38 4.57 12.10
N GLY A 208 -0.52 3.53 11.28
CA GLY A 208 -1.10 2.25 11.66
C GLY A 208 -0.13 1.32 12.40
N ASN A 209 1.18 1.57 12.30
CA ASN A 209 2.26 0.72 12.84
C ASN A 209 2.20 -0.72 12.30
N ILE A 210 2.00 -0.86 10.98
CA ILE A 210 1.90 -2.13 10.27
C ILE A 210 3.22 -2.50 9.62
N ASP A 211 3.59 -3.78 9.68
CA ASP A 211 4.84 -4.30 9.09
C ASP A 211 4.68 -4.72 7.63
N ASP A 212 3.56 -5.35 7.31
CA ASP A 212 3.32 -5.97 6.01
C ASP A 212 1.99 -5.45 5.44
N ILE A 213 1.98 -5.06 4.17
CA ILE A 213 0.80 -4.50 3.53
C ILE A 213 0.50 -5.26 2.25
N TYR A 214 -0.76 -5.63 2.08
CA TYR A 214 -1.24 -6.34 0.90
C TYR A 214 -2.32 -5.54 0.17
N ILE A 215 -2.30 -5.60 -1.16
CA ILE A 215 -3.43 -5.14 -1.97
C ILE A 215 -4.54 -6.18 -1.85
N GLY A 216 -5.71 -5.75 -1.36
CA GLY A 216 -6.85 -6.65 -1.13
C GLY A 216 -7.60 -7.01 -2.42
N ASP A 217 -7.75 -6.06 -3.33
CA ASP A 217 -8.43 -6.27 -4.61
C ASP A 217 -7.55 -7.01 -5.64
N PRO A 218 -8.16 -7.57 -6.71
CA PRO A 218 -7.42 -8.36 -7.70
C PRO A 218 -6.34 -7.59 -8.45
N THR A 219 -6.56 -6.29 -8.73
CA THR A 219 -5.61 -5.50 -9.51
C THR A 219 -5.46 -4.07 -9.02
N ILE A 220 -4.35 -3.45 -9.39
CA ILE A 220 -4.11 -2.00 -9.33
C ILE A 220 -3.76 -1.48 -10.71
N SER A 221 -4.02 -0.19 -10.95
CA SER A 221 -3.69 0.46 -12.22
C SER A 221 -2.19 0.48 -12.49
N ARG A 222 -1.80 0.61 -13.77
CA ARG A 222 -0.38 0.70 -14.15
C ARG A 222 0.30 1.91 -13.55
N GLU A 223 -0.42 2.99 -13.41
CA GLU A 223 0.04 4.24 -12.81
C GLU A 223 0.37 4.04 -11.33
N VAL A 224 -0.54 3.44 -10.58
CA VAL A 224 -0.33 3.13 -9.16
C VAL A 224 0.79 2.11 -8.98
N LEU A 225 0.85 1.09 -9.84
CA LEU A 225 1.93 0.11 -9.81
C LEU A 225 3.31 0.77 -10.04
N PHE A 226 3.40 1.70 -10.98
CA PHE A 226 4.63 2.49 -11.19
C PHE A 226 4.99 3.31 -9.94
N GLN A 227 4.01 3.93 -9.27
CA GLN A 227 4.25 4.69 -8.04
C GLN A 227 4.71 3.79 -6.89
N PHE A 228 4.16 2.57 -6.76
CA PHE A 228 4.66 1.56 -5.81
C PHE A 228 6.11 1.18 -6.12
N LYS A 229 6.43 0.89 -7.38
CA LYS A 229 7.80 0.56 -7.79
C LYS A 229 8.79 1.66 -7.40
N GLU A 230 8.49 2.90 -7.72
CA GLU A 230 9.35 4.04 -7.38
C GLU A 230 9.51 4.20 -5.85
N TYR A 231 8.45 3.92 -5.09
CA TYR A 231 8.51 3.97 -3.64
C TYR A 231 9.32 2.79 -3.05
N ILE A 232 9.04 1.57 -3.49
CA ILE A 232 9.71 0.36 -2.98
C ILE A 232 11.22 0.38 -3.29
N GLU A 233 11.60 0.70 -4.54
CA GLU A 233 12.99 0.66 -4.98
C GLU A 233 13.81 1.86 -4.54
N LYS A 234 13.19 3.05 -4.46
CA LYS A 234 13.91 4.33 -4.33
C LYS A 234 13.42 5.20 -3.18
N ASN A 235 12.44 4.76 -2.41
CA ASN A 235 11.76 5.55 -1.38
C ASN A 235 11.29 6.92 -1.93
N ARG A 236 10.71 6.94 -3.14
CA ARG A 236 10.33 8.14 -3.84
C ARG A 236 8.83 8.17 -4.12
N ILE A 237 8.17 9.26 -3.72
CA ILE A 237 6.74 9.47 -3.95
C ILE A 237 6.56 10.21 -5.28
N CYS A 238 5.92 9.59 -6.26
CA CYS A 238 5.62 10.21 -7.55
C CYS A 238 4.26 10.88 -7.51
N LEU A 239 4.19 12.12 -7.97
CA LEU A 239 2.97 12.91 -8.12
C LEU A 239 2.79 13.31 -9.59
N ARG A 240 1.64 12.96 -10.17
CA ARG A 240 1.26 13.44 -11.50
C ARG A 240 0.65 14.85 -11.37
N MET A 241 0.94 15.71 -12.33
CA MET A 241 0.44 17.08 -12.36
C MET A 241 -0.16 17.45 -13.70
N GLU A 242 -1.13 18.33 -13.66
CA GLU A 242 -1.63 19.08 -14.82
C GLU A 242 -1.06 20.50 -14.78
N SER A 243 -0.45 20.93 -15.89
CA SER A 243 0.10 22.28 -16.02
C SER A 243 -1.02 23.32 -16.05
N ALA A 244 -0.77 24.49 -15.47
CA ALA A 244 -1.66 25.62 -15.62
C ALA A 244 -1.70 26.09 -17.09
N ARG A 245 -2.86 26.59 -17.56
CA ARG A 245 -3.08 26.95 -18.98
C ARG A 245 -2.07 27.97 -19.51
N ASP A 246 -1.65 28.90 -18.67
CA ASP A 246 -0.76 30.00 -19.02
C ASP A 246 0.70 29.73 -18.56
N ALA A 247 0.99 28.50 -18.12
CA ALA A 247 2.35 28.13 -17.76
C ALA A 247 3.23 28.06 -19.03
N VAL A 248 4.35 28.78 -19.03
CA VAL A 248 5.31 28.70 -20.14
C VAL A 248 5.93 27.31 -20.15
N ALA A 249 5.88 26.61 -21.29
CA ALA A 249 6.31 25.22 -21.43
C ALA A 249 7.74 24.97 -20.88
N GLU A 250 8.71 25.86 -21.18
CA GLU A 250 10.07 25.77 -20.66
C GLU A 250 10.16 25.80 -19.13
N ARG A 251 9.20 26.47 -18.47
CA ARG A 251 9.13 26.53 -16.99
C ARG A 251 8.48 25.31 -16.40
N VAL A 252 7.57 24.67 -17.13
CA VAL A 252 6.97 23.39 -16.69
C VAL A 252 8.02 22.28 -16.76
N GLU A 253 8.77 22.19 -17.86
CA GLU A 253 9.84 21.18 -18.00
C GLU A 253 10.89 21.27 -16.89
N TRP A 254 11.23 22.48 -16.44
CA TRP A 254 12.21 22.67 -15.37
C TRP A 254 11.74 22.15 -14.00
N ILE A 255 10.44 22.17 -13.71
CA ILE A 255 9.89 21.70 -12.43
C ILE A 255 9.57 20.20 -12.43
N LEU A 256 9.58 19.53 -13.59
CA LEU A 256 9.40 18.09 -13.68
C LEU A 256 10.68 17.36 -13.25
N GLY A 257 10.52 16.16 -12.71
CA GLY A 257 11.63 15.32 -12.25
C GLY A 257 11.76 15.24 -10.74
N ASP A 258 12.97 14.97 -10.28
CA ASP A 258 13.23 14.61 -8.88
C ASP A 258 13.46 15.85 -8.01
N HIS A 259 12.85 15.80 -6.84
CA HIS A 259 12.96 16.80 -5.78
C HIS A 259 13.13 16.12 -4.43
N THR A 260 13.68 16.86 -3.47
CA THR A 260 13.71 16.48 -2.06
C THR A 260 12.99 17.54 -1.24
N ASN A 261 12.06 17.14 -0.39
CA ASN A 261 11.51 18.09 0.57
C ASN A 261 12.58 18.50 1.59
N ARG A 262 12.67 19.78 1.88
CA ARG A 262 13.66 20.28 2.84
C ARG A 262 13.53 19.58 4.21
N GLN A 263 14.67 19.42 4.89
CA GLN A 263 14.70 18.83 6.25
C GLN A 263 13.93 19.69 7.27
N ASP A 264 13.99 21.02 7.12
CA ASP A 264 13.19 22.00 7.86
C ASP A 264 11.79 22.12 7.23
N ALA A 265 11.01 21.02 7.26
CA ALA A 265 9.72 20.93 6.61
C ALA A 265 8.76 22.05 7.04
N ALA A 266 8.25 22.79 6.07
CA ALA A 266 7.28 23.85 6.33
C ALA A 266 5.88 23.27 6.68
N ALA A 267 5.13 23.99 7.49
CA ALA A 267 3.80 23.57 7.92
C ALA A 267 2.79 23.54 6.75
N LEU A 268 2.84 24.52 5.86
CA LEU A 268 1.79 24.77 4.86
C LEU A 268 2.15 24.31 3.45
N VAL A 269 3.45 24.07 3.17
CA VAL A 269 3.95 23.69 1.84
C VAL A 269 5.04 22.65 1.92
N ILE A 270 5.19 21.85 0.86
CA ILE A 270 6.39 21.07 0.58
C ILE A 270 7.33 21.97 -0.21
N ARG A 271 8.62 22.00 0.12
CA ARG A 271 9.61 22.90 -0.49
C ARG A 271 10.72 22.10 -1.14
N SER A 272 10.93 22.29 -2.44
CA SER A 272 12.06 21.66 -3.13
C SER A 272 13.39 22.23 -2.65
N GLN A 273 14.28 21.35 -2.23
CA GLN A 273 15.63 21.72 -1.81
C GLN A 273 16.52 22.14 -2.99
N GLU A 274 16.28 21.56 -4.17
CA GLU A 274 17.14 21.68 -5.35
C GLU A 274 16.71 22.80 -6.29
N SER A 275 15.43 23.12 -6.36
CA SER A 275 14.80 23.86 -7.45
C SER A 275 15.49 25.20 -7.78
N ARG A 276 15.86 26.00 -6.78
CA ARG A 276 16.56 27.27 -6.99
C ARG A 276 17.96 27.11 -7.61
N ARG A 277 18.62 25.96 -7.37
CA ARG A 277 19.94 25.67 -7.93
C ARG A 277 19.87 25.11 -9.34
N GLN A 278 18.75 24.49 -9.67
CA GLN A 278 18.48 23.93 -11.00
C GLN A 278 17.99 24.98 -11.99
N LEU A 279 17.63 26.15 -11.53
CA LEU A 279 17.25 27.26 -12.39
C LEU A 279 18.43 27.64 -13.31
N ARG A 280 18.30 27.29 -14.61
CA ARG A 280 19.39 27.42 -15.60
C ARG A 280 19.58 28.82 -16.12
N SER A 281 18.61 29.71 -15.92
CA SER A 281 18.63 31.10 -16.39
C SER A 281 18.70 32.08 -15.22
N ASN A 282 19.51 33.12 -15.33
CA ASN A 282 19.49 34.26 -14.42
C ASN A 282 18.37 35.23 -14.73
N ASP A 283 17.52 34.92 -15.73
CA ASP A 283 16.43 35.80 -16.11
C ASP A 283 15.36 35.88 -15.02
N PRO A 284 14.79 37.06 -14.80
CA PRO A 284 13.73 37.22 -13.82
C PRO A 284 12.51 36.37 -14.16
N ILE A 285 12.03 35.59 -13.19
CA ILE A 285 10.75 34.91 -13.30
C ILE A 285 9.65 35.93 -13.08
N LYS A 286 9.01 36.36 -14.17
CA LYS A 286 7.94 37.36 -14.12
C LYS A 286 6.71 36.81 -13.40
N ALA A 287 5.96 37.70 -12.74
CA ALA A 287 4.67 37.37 -12.15
C ALA A 287 3.67 36.99 -13.25
N VAL A 288 3.16 35.76 -13.19
CA VAL A 288 2.16 35.19 -14.09
C VAL A 288 1.30 34.21 -13.28
N ASN A 289 -0.03 34.27 -13.46
CA ASN A 289 -0.95 33.33 -12.79
C ASN A 289 -0.75 33.28 -11.27
N THR A 290 -0.88 34.46 -10.63
CA THR A 290 -0.67 34.65 -9.18
C THR A 290 -1.95 34.44 -8.36
N ASP A 291 -2.78 33.50 -8.79
CA ASP A 291 -4.09 33.20 -8.23
C ASP A 291 -4.03 32.55 -6.83
N ALA A 292 -5.21 32.34 -6.24
CA ALA A 292 -5.33 31.55 -5.02
C ALA A 292 -4.76 30.14 -5.22
N ARG A 293 -3.99 29.67 -4.25
CA ARG A 293 -3.25 28.42 -4.28
C ARG A 293 -4.00 27.35 -3.53
N GLN A 294 -4.72 26.49 -4.24
CA GLN A 294 -5.47 25.40 -3.64
C GLN A 294 -4.55 24.28 -3.13
N PHE A 295 -5.07 23.41 -2.26
CA PHE A 295 -4.39 22.17 -1.86
C PHE A 295 -3.91 21.37 -3.08
N GLY A 296 -2.60 21.08 -3.12
CA GLY A 296 -1.95 20.42 -4.23
C GLY A 296 -1.54 21.35 -5.39
N ALA A 297 -1.71 22.67 -5.26
CA ALA A 297 -1.15 23.62 -6.23
C ALA A 297 0.38 23.53 -6.22
N ILE A 298 0.97 23.47 -7.42
CA ILE A 298 2.41 23.53 -7.63
C ILE A 298 2.77 24.95 -8.01
N THR A 299 3.69 25.54 -7.26
CA THR A 299 4.00 26.96 -7.37
C THR A 299 5.49 27.21 -7.53
N VAL A 300 5.82 28.37 -8.10
CA VAL A 300 7.19 28.87 -8.24
C VAL A 300 7.25 30.31 -7.76
N ASP A 301 8.17 30.60 -6.84
CA ASP A 301 8.42 31.97 -6.41
C ASP A 301 8.98 32.80 -7.57
N ASN A 302 8.36 33.96 -7.85
CA ASN A 302 8.80 34.87 -8.90
C ASN A 302 9.81 35.94 -8.39
N GLU A 303 10.22 36.85 -9.25
CA GLU A 303 11.20 37.90 -8.93
C GLU A 303 10.83 38.76 -7.72
N GLY A 304 9.53 38.86 -7.39
CA GLY A 304 9.04 39.62 -6.25
C GLY A 304 9.49 39.05 -4.88
N TYR A 305 9.87 37.76 -4.81
CA TYR A 305 10.48 37.17 -3.63
C TYR A 305 12.01 37.25 -3.59
N GLY A 306 12.65 37.92 -4.59
CA GLY A 306 14.09 38.16 -4.60
C GLY A 306 14.92 36.87 -4.46
N ARG A 307 15.66 36.72 -3.36
CA ARG A 307 16.53 35.55 -3.13
C ARG A 307 15.82 34.17 -3.13
N TYR A 308 14.52 34.15 -3.03
CA TYR A 308 13.71 32.91 -3.09
C TYR A 308 13.23 32.61 -4.50
N GLN A 309 13.43 33.51 -5.48
CA GLN A 309 13.05 33.26 -6.86
C GLN A 309 13.47 31.86 -7.32
N GLY A 310 12.52 31.12 -7.94
CA GLY A 310 12.73 29.78 -8.45
C GLY A 310 12.53 28.66 -7.40
N GLU A 311 12.06 28.99 -6.20
CA GLU A 311 11.69 27.95 -5.25
C GLU A 311 10.37 27.28 -5.70
N VAL A 312 10.42 25.96 -5.93
CA VAL A 312 9.26 25.14 -6.25
C VAL A 312 8.62 24.67 -4.95
N GLN A 313 7.31 24.82 -4.85
CA GLN A 313 6.55 24.38 -3.69
C GLN A 313 5.28 23.61 -4.11
N ILE A 314 4.78 22.74 -3.22
CA ILE A 314 3.47 22.10 -3.33
C ILE A 314 2.65 22.48 -2.11
N CYS A 315 1.45 23.05 -2.31
CA CYS A 315 0.59 23.47 -1.22
C CYS A 315 -0.04 22.28 -0.48
N LYS A 316 0.12 22.26 0.85
CA LYS A 316 -0.47 21.26 1.75
C LYS A 316 -1.85 21.67 2.26
N VAL A 317 -2.24 22.89 2.04
CA VAL A 317 -3.53 23.51 2.39
C VAL A 317 -3.87 24.56 1.34
N ASP A 318 -5.11 25.03 1.35
CA ASP A 318 -5.51 26.20 0.56
C ASP A 318 -4.84 27.46 1.10
N LEU A 319 -4.22 28.22 0.22
CA LEU A 319 -3.53 29.48 0.53
C LEU A 319 -4.10 30.62 -0.32
N PRO A 320 -4.13 31.87 0.19
CA PRO A 320 -4.59 33.02 -0.57
C PRO A 320 -3.67 33.29 -1.78
N GLN A 321 -4.15 34.12 -2.70
CA GLN A 321 -3.30 34.67 -3.77
C GLN A 321 -2.08 35.42 -3.20
N ASP A 322 -0.97 35.40 -3.95
CA ASP A 322 0.24 36.15 -3.64
C ASP A 322 0.92 36.57 -4.95
N GLU A 323 1.02 37.88 -5.20
CA GLU A 323 1.60 38.45 -6.43
C GLU A 323 3.05 37.99 -6.68
N LYS A 324 3.73 37.46 -5.67
CA LYS A 324 5.11 36.98 -5.74
C LYS A 324 5.22 35.48 -5.99
N VAL A 325 4.08 34.77 -6.15
CA VAL A 325 4.02 33.31 -6.34
C VAL A 325 3.22 32.96 -7.58
N ASN A 326 3.85 32.30 -8.52
CA ASN A 326 3.20 31.81 -9.74
C ASN A 326 2.64 30.41 -9.52
N VAL A 327 1.37 30.19 -9.81
CA VAL A 327 0.76 28.85 -9.88
C VAL A 327 1.09 28.26 -11.26
N VAL A 328 1.90 27.20 -11.29
CA VAL A 328 2.40 26.59 -12.54
C VAL A 328 1.71 25.26 -12.87
N GLY A 329 1.01 24.68 -11.91
CA GLY A 329 0.28 23.44 -12.11
C GLY A 329 -0.49 22.99 -10.85
N GLN A 330 -1.15 21.85 -10.98
CA GLN A 330 -1.95 21.23 -9.94
C GLN A 330 -1.68 19.73 -9.90
N VAL A 331 -1.42 19.17 -8.74
CA VAL A 331 -1.39 17.72 -8.55
C VAL A 331 -2.76 17.15 -8.91
N VAL A 332 -2.79 16.07 -9.70
CA VAL A 332 -4.04 15.42 -10.11
C VAL A 332 -4.82 14.93 -8.89
N GLN A 333 -6.14 14.94 -9.00
CA GLN A 333 -7.01 14.67 -7.86
C GLN A 333 -6.73 13.32 -7.18
N THR A 334 -6.42 12.29 -7.97
CA THR A 334 -6.10 10.95 -7.47
C THR A 334 -4.83 10.90 -6.61
N ASP A 335 -3.83 11.72 -6.93
CA ASP A 335 -2.52 11.70 -6.26
C ASP A 335 -2.45 12.65 -5.05
N LYS A 336 -3.45 13.51 -4.86
CA LYS A 336 -3.45 14.49 -3.74
C LYS A 336 -3.32 13.85 -2.36
N SER A 337 -3.86 12.65 -2.18
CA SER A 337 -3.75 11.92 -0.92
C SER A 337 -2.32 11.46 -0.59
N LEU A 338 -1.38 11.51 -1.54
CA LEU A 338 0.05 11.23 -1.31
C LEU A 338 0.80 12.42 -0.70
N ILE A 339 0.31 13.65 -0.89
CA ILE A 339 0.98 14.89 -0.43
C ILE A 339 1.33 14.87 1.07
N PRO A 340 0.45 14.45 1.98
CA PRO A 340 0.75 14.42 3.41
C PRO A 340 1.95 13.55 3.81
N TYR A 341 2.31 12.57 2.98
CA TYR A 341 3.40 11.62 3.24
C TYR A 341 4.77 12.08 2.71
N ILE A 342 4.83 13.24 2.05
CA ILE A 342 6.12 13.86 1.66
C ILE A 342 6.66 14.65 2.86
N GLY A 343 7.21 13.90 3.82
CA GLY A 343 7.80 14.43 5.04
C GLY A 343 9.17 15.10 4.86
N PRO A 344 9.85 15.49 5.97
CA PRO A 344 11.20 16.05 5.92
C PRO A 344 12.18 15.11 5.23
N GLY A 345 12.94 15.62 4.26
CA GLY A 345 13.93 14.85 3.51
C GLY A 345 13.37 13.78 2.56
N GLN A 346 12.04 13.64 2.46
CA GLN A 346 11.42 12.69 1.55
C GLN A 346 11.66 13.12 0.09
N THR A 347 12.14 12.18 -0.72
CA THR A 347 12.24 12.36 -2.17
C THR A 347 10.87 12.22 -2.84
N PHE A 348 10.59 13.10 -3.77
CA PHE A 348 9.39 13.04 -4.60
C PHE A 348 9.71 13.38 -6.06
N ARG A 349 8.84 12.97 -6.96
CA ARG A 349 8.97 13.26 -8.39
C ARG A 349 7.69 13.87 -8.92
N LEU A 350 7.84 14.97 -9.67
CA LEU A 350 6.74 15.55 -10.43
C LEU A 350 6.76 15.00 -11.87
N LEU A 351 5.62 14.49 -12.30
CA LEU A 351 5.40 13.91 -13.62
C LEU A 351 4.28 14.65 -14.32
N GLN A 352 4.45 14.92 -15.61
CA GLN A 352 3.34 15.41 -16.44
C GLN A 352 2.31 14.29 -16.62
N LYS A 353 1.01 14.62 -16.46
CA LYS A 353 -0.09 13.71 -16.77
C LYS A 353 -0.23 13.48 -18.26
#